data_6febe1595f5b4777ae3491cd4933eab8
#
_entry.id   6febe1595f5b4777ae3491cd4933eab8
#
_cell.length_a   1.000
_cell.length_b   1.000
_cell.length_c   1.000
_cell.angle_alpha   90.00
_cell.angle_beta   90.00
_cell.angle_gamma   90.00
#
_symmetry.space_group_name_H-M   'P 1'
#
loop_
_entity.id
_entity.type
_entity.pdbx_description
1 polymer ?
#
loop_
_entity_poly.entity_id
_entity_poly.type
_entity_poly.pdbx_seq_one_letter_code
_entity_poly.pdbx_strand_id
1 'polypeptide(L)'
;LNKINPQINNLDKEIIVNKMWSNYGKTFAEYIFLNTFKKRSNHIDIKNKKAIEEILKKNKPVVFISGHFANYELMSMELTKAKVRLATIYRPLNNMFLNPFMEYLRKNFVCKHQIKKGLNGVKESLEYMKNGYSVALMVDQRVSEGPRVNFFNDRAHTTTLPAQLSSRFDCDIVPI
;
A
#
# COMPACT_ATOMS: atom_id res chain seq x y z
N LEU A 1 2.68 21.83 2.34
CA LEU A 1 4.11 22.10 2.52
C LEU A 1 4.37 23.14 3.61
N ASN A 2 3.67 24.28 3.62
CA ASN A 2 3.87 25.36 4.62
C ASN A 2 3.66 24.88 6.07
N LYS A 3 2.77 23.93 6.33
CA LYS A 3 2.55 23.38 7.67
C LYS A 3 3.71 22.52 8.17
N ILE A 4 4.42 21.85 7.24
CA ILE A 4 5.56 20.99 7.55
C ILE A 4 6.84 21.81 7.67
N ASN A 5 7.04 22.74 6.73
CA ASN A 5 8.17 23.65 6.69
C ASN A 5 7.66 25.08 6.43
N PRO A 6 7.39 25.88 7.47
CA PRO A 6 6.90 27.25 7.31
C PRO A 6 7.85 28.19 6.55
N GLN A 7 9.15 27.88 6.56
CA GLN A 7 10.19 28.69 5.92
C GLN A 7 10.49 28.27 4.48
N ILE A 8 9.78 27.28 3.93
CA ILE A 8 10.01 26.83 2.57
C ILE A 8 9.70 27.95 1.57
N ASN A 9 10.64 28.27 0.70
CA ASN A 9 10.45 29.27 -0.35
C ASN A 9 9.56 28.75 -1.50
N ASN A 10 9.08 29.66 -2.34
CA ASN A 10 8.16 29.29 -3.41
C ASN A 10 8.80 28.42 -4.49
N LEU A 11 10.09 28.63 -4.80
CA LEU A 11 10.81 27.83 -5.78
C LEU A 11 10.94 26.37 -5.33
N ASP A 12 11.32 26.13 -4.08
CA ASP A 12 11.41 24.76 -3.54
C ASP A 12 10.05 24.06 -3.50
N LYS A 13 8.96 24.80 -3.20
CA LYS A 13 7.59 24.26 -3.28
C LYS A 13 7.26 23.80 -4.70
N GLU A 14 7.56 24.61 -5.70
CA GLU A 14 7.31 24.29 -7.10
C GLU A 14 8.12 23.07 -7.54
N ILE A 15 9.39 23.00 -7.17
CA ILE A 15 10.23 21.83 -7.41
C ILE A 15 9.64 20.55 -6.81
N ILE A 16 9.19 20.60 -5.55
CA ILE A 16 8.59 19.45 -4.86
C ILE A 16 7.31 19.02 -5.58
N VAL A 17 6.43 19.96 -5.91
CA VAL A 17 5.18 19.68 -6.62
C VAL A 17 5.43 19.06 -7.98
N ASN A 18 6.38 19.61 -8.75
CA ASN A 18 6.74 19.07 -10.06
C ASN A 18 7.33 17.65 -9.96
N LYS A 19 8.19 17.40 -8.97
CA LYS A 19 8.73 16.05 -8.70
C LYS A 19 7.62 15.08 -8.30
N MET A 20 6.66 15.49 -7.49
CA MET A 20 5.51 14.69 -7.10
C MET A 20 4.68 14.30 -8.34
N TRP A 21 4.31 15.24 -9.19
CA TRP A 21 3.55 14.97 -10.43
C TRP A 21 4.34 14.08 -11.40
N SER A 22 5.65 14.31 -11.53
CA SER A 22 6.52 13.45 -12.33
C SER A 22 6.52 12.01 -11.80
N ASN A 23 6.57 11.81 -10.48
CA ASN A 23 6.50 10.48 -9.87
C ASN A 23 5.15 9.80 -10.15
N TYR A 24 4.03 10.50 -10.04
CA TYR A 24 2.72 9.96 -10.41
C TYR A 24 2.66 9.57 -11.89
N GLY A 25 3.16 10.43 -12.79
CA GLY A 25 3.21 10.13 -14.21
C GLY A 25 4.03 8.87 -14.52
N LYS A 26 5.20 8.71 -13.88
CA LYS A 26 6.02 7.50 -13.99
C LYS A 26 5.29 6.26 -13.50
N THR A 27 4.67 6.31 -12.33
CA THR A 27 3.89 5.21 -11.77
C THR A 27 2.77 4.78 -12.73
N PHE A 28 2.04 5.73 -13.32
CA PHE A 28 1.01 5.42 -14.32
C PHE A 28 1.59 4.80 -15.59
N ALA A 29 2.70 5.31 -16.10
CA ALA A 29 3.38 4.73 -17.27
C ALA A 29 3.86 3.30 -17.00
N GLU A 30 4.31 3.02 -15.79
CA GLU A 30 4.80 1.71 -15.38
C GLU A 30 3.72 0.63 -15.30
N TYR A 31 2.42 1.00 -15.24
CA TYR A 31 1.34 0.02 -15.25
C TYR A 31 1.33 -0.86 -16.53
N ILE A 32 1.74 -0.34 -17.66
CA ILE A 32 1.86 -1.12 -18.90
C ILE A 32 2.96 -2.19 -18.81
N PHE A 33 3.92 -2.04 -17.90
CA PHE A 33 5.04 -2.94 -17.69
C PHE A 33 4.84 -3.92 -16.53
N LEU A 34 3.70 -3.92 -15.83
CA LEU A 34 3.46 -4.79 -14.67
C LEU A 34 3.65 -6.28 -14.99
N ASN A 35 3.24 -6.72 -16.18
CA ASN A 35 3.49 -8.10 -16.62
C ASN A 35 4.99 -8.40 -16.75
N THR A 36 5.77 -7.45 -17.25
CA THR A 36 7.23 -7.57 -17.36
C THR A 36 7.87 -7.60 -15.97
N PHE A 37 7.44 -6.73 -15.08
CA PHE A 37 7.92 -6.67 -13.70
C PHE A 37 7.58 -7.96 -12.93
N LYS A 38 6.41 -8.54 -13.16
CA LYS A 38 6.04 -9.82 -12.56
C LYS A 38 6.98 -10.95 -12.97
N LYS A 39 7.42 -10.96 -14.23
CA LYS A 39 8.29 -12.02 -14.79
C LYS A 39 9.77 -11.81 -14.50
N ARG A 40 10.20 -10.59 -14.22
CA ARG A 40 11.60 -10.21 -14.00
C ARG A 40 11.77 -9.60 -12.61
N SER A 41 12.99 -9.65 -12.07
CA SER A 41 13.31 -9.08 -10.75
C SER A 41 14.46 -8.09 -10.77
N ASN A 42 14.98 -7.75 -11.95
CA ASN A 42 16.14 -6.85 -12.11
C ASN A 42 15.81 -5.35 -11.98
N HIS A 43 14.53 -5.00 -11.83
CA HIS A 43 14.04 -3.63 -11.67
C HIS A 43 13.82 -3.23 -10.21
N ILE A 44 13.98 -4.16 -9.28
CA ILE A 44 13.80 -3.95 -7.85
C ILE A 44 15.01 -4.53 -7.10
N ASP A 45 15.50 -3.76 -6.14
CA ASP A 45 16.44 -4.22 -5.14
C ASP A 45 15.71 -4.34 -3.79
N ILE A 46 15.54 -5.59 -3.31
CA ILE A 46 14.88 -5.85 -2.05
C ILE A 46 15.93 -5.90 -0.94
N LYS A 47 15.92 -4.89 -0.09
CA LYS A 47 16.71 -4.91 1.14
C LYS A 47 16.06 -5.87 2.15
N ASN A 48 16.91 -6.52 2.95
CA ASN A 48 16.48 -7.38 4.05
C ASN A 48 15.49 -8.51 3.67
N LYS A 49 15.76 -9.24 2.58
CA LYS A 49 14.96 -10.41 2.15
C LYS A 49 14.73 -11.44 3.26
N LYS A 50 15.69 -11.58 4.19
CA LYS A 50 15.60 -12.51 5.33
C LYS A 50 14.38 -12.24 6.21
N ALA A 51 13.96 -10.98 6.37
CA ALA A 51 12.77 -10.65 7.16
C ALA A 51 11.49 -11.26 6.56
N ILE A 52 11.38 -11.29 5.23
CA ILE A 52 10.23 -11.93 4.55
C ILE A 52 10.28 -13.45 4.76
N GLU A 53 11.45 -14.06 4.68
CA GLU A 53 11.64 -15.50 4.92
C GLU A 53 11.25 -15.88 6.36
N GLU A 54 11.60 -15.05 7.34
CA GLU A 54 11.22 -15.27 8.74
C GLU A 54 9.71 -15.17 8.95
N ILE A 55 9.06 -14.20 8.30
CA ILE A 55 7.59 -14.07 8.31
C ILE A 55 6.94 -15.33 7.73
N LEU A 56 7.43 -15.82 6.61
CA LEU A 56 6.92 -17.05 5.98
C LEU A 56 7.11 -18.27 6.88
N LYS A 57 8.22 -18.38 7.59
CA LYS A 57 8.49 -19.49 8.53
C LYS A 57 7.52 -19.50 9.71
N LYS A 58 7.10 -18.32 10.21
CA LYS A 58 6.11 -18.22 11.30
C LYS A 58 4.73 -18.76 10.89
N ASN A 59 4.41 -18.82 9.61
CA ASN A 59 3.14 -19.30 9.04
C ASN A 59 1.90 -18.63 9.70
N LYS A 60 2.03 -17.39 10.14
CA LYS A 60 0.95 -16.57 10.71
C LYS A 60 0.64 -15.41 9.76
N PRO A 61 -0.63 -14.97 9.70
CA PRO A 61 -0.97 -13.72 9.00
C PRO A 61 -0.17 -12.53 9.55
N VAL A 62 0.10 -11.56 8.69
CA VAL A 62 0.80 -10.33 9.01
C VAL A 62 0.06 -9.15 8.39
N VAL A 63 0.08 -8.00 9.04
CA VAL A 63 -0.41 -6.75 8.47
C VAL A 63 0.76 -5.97 7.90
N PHE A 64 0.86 -5.89 6.58
CA PHE A 64 1.87 -5.07 5.91
C PHE A 64 1.36 -3.65 5.73
N ILE A 65 2.17 -2.67 6.10
CA ILE A 65 1.87 -1.26 5.92
C ILE A 65 2.94 -0.57 5.07
N SER A 66 2.50 0.36 4.21
CA SER A 66 3.40 1.17 3.39
C SER A 66 2.78 2.54 3.10
N GLY A 67 3.48 3.35 2.31
CA GLY A 67 3.01 4.61 1.77
C GLY A 67 3.03 4.62 0.23
N HIS A 68 2.47 5.68 -0.36
CA HIS A 68 2.47 5.89 -1.80
C HIS A 68 3.83 6.42 -2.30
N PHE A 69 4.89 5.65 -2.08
CA PHE A 69 6.25 5.96 -2.52
C PHE A 69 6.51 5.30 -3.87
N ALA A 70 6.99 6.07 -4.85
CA ALA A 70 7.28 5.58 -6.19
C ALA A 70 6.17 4.66 -6.74
N ASN A 71 6.50 3.50 -7.31
CA ASN A 71 5.52 2.51 -7.74
C ASN A 71 5.18 1.54 -6.60
N TYR A 72 4.27 1.93 -5.75
CA TYR A 72 3.80 1.15 -4.59
C TYR A 72 3.12 -0.18 -4.95
N GLU A 73 2.69 -0.39 -6.20
CA GLU A 73 2.14 -1.69 -6.63
C GLU A 73 3.19 -2.80 -6.56
N LEU A 74 4.46 -2.46 -6.74
CA LEU A 74 5.56 -3.41 -6.74
C LEU A 74 5.76 -4.08 -5.37
N MET A 75 5.44 -3.40 -4.26
CA MET A 75 5.47 -4.00 -2.93
C MET A 75 4.58 -5.25 -2.86
N SER A 76 3.32 -5.11 -3.23
CA SER A 76 2.36 -6.23 -3.20
C SER A 76 2.71 -7.32 -4.21
N MET A 77 3.28 -6.93 -5.36
CA MET A 77 3.78 -7.86 -6.36
C MET A 77 4.93 -8.72 -5.80
N GLU A 78 5.93 -8.10 -5.17
CA GLU A 78 7.09 -8.83 -4.65
C GLU A 78 6.73 -9.72 -3.45
N LEU A 79 5.82 -9.28 -2.57
CA LEU A 79 5.26 -10.15 -1.52
C LEU A 79 4.55 -11.38 -2.11
N THR A 80 3.78 -11.18 -3.19
CA THR A 80 3.10 -12.29 -3.89
C THR A 80 4.11 -13.23 -4.57
N LYS A 81 5.17 -12.71 -5.19
CA LYS A 81 6.27 -13.52 -5.75
C LYS A 81 7.00 -14.32 -4.67
N ALA A 82 7.17 -13.74 -3.48
CA ALA A 82 7.71 -14.43 -2.31
C ALA A 82 6.75 -15.47 -1.70
N LYS A 83 5.60 -15.73 -2.35
CA LYS A 83 4.58 -16.70 -1.92
C LYS A 83 3.86 -16.34 -0.61
N VAL A 84 3.87 -15.08 -0.22
CA VAL A 84 3.00 -14.59 0.85
C VAL A 84 1.53 -14.73 0.41
N ARG A 85 0.71 -15.37 1.22
CA ARG A 85 -0.75 -15.39 1.02
C ARG A 85 -1.29 -14.00 1.33
N LEU A 86 -1.49 -13.18 0.30
CA LEU A 86 -1.73 -11.75 0.43
C LEU A 86 -3.08 -11.32 -0.11
N ALA A 87 -3.76 -10.43 0.60
CA ALA A 87 -4.87 -9.61 0.13
C ALA A 87 -4.51 -8.13 0.29
N THR A 88 -4.80 -7.30 -0.71
CA THR A 88 -4.43 -5.88 -0.71
C THR A 88 -5.64 -4.97 -0.65
N ILE A 89 -5.61 -3.97 0.23
CA ILE A 89 -6.67 -2.97 0.31
C ILE A 89 -6.36 -1.85 -0.68
N TYR A 90 -7.33 -1.53 -1.53
CA TYR A 90 -7.20 -0.47 -2.53
C TYR A 90 -8.44 0.41 -2.57
N ARG A 91 -8.26 1.63 -3.05
CA ARG A 91 -9.38 2.52 -3.38
C ARG A 91 -9.66 2.42 -4.89
N PRO A 92 -10.90 2.11 -5.29
CA PRO A 92 -11.30 2.18 -6.69
C PRO A 92 -11.08 3.57 -7.28
N LEU A 93 -10.72 3.64 -8.55
CA LEU A 93 -10.63 4.91 -9.25
C LEU A 93 -12.04 5.51 -9.44
N ASN A 94 -12.12 6.82 -9.37
CA ASN A 94 -13.38 7.54 -9.66
C ASN A 94 -13.79 7.43 -11.13
N ASN A 95 -12.85 7.18 -12.04
CA ASN A 95 -13.11 6.97 -13.45
C ASN A 95 -13.67 5.55 -13.69
N MET A 96 -14.96 5.45 -13.99
CA MET A 96 -15.68 4.18 -14.17
C MET A 96 -15.19 3.36 -15.39
N PHE A 97 -14.59 3.99 -16.39
CA PHE A 97 -14.04 3.28 -17.56
C PHE A 97 -12.63 2.74 -17.28
N LEU A 98 -11.82 3.51 -16.57
CA LEU A 98 -10.45 3.12 -16.28
C LEU A 98 -10.37 2.13 -15.10
N ASN A 99 -11.29 2.21 -14.14
CA ASN A 99 -11.26 1.37 -12.94
C ASN A 99 -11.28 -0.14 -13.24
N PRO A 100 -12.15 -0.68 -14.12
CA PRO A 100 -12.14 -2.10 -14.46
C PRO A 100 -10.81 -2.57 -15.06
N PHE A 101 -10.18 -1.75 -15.90
CA PHE A 101 -8.87 -2.04 -16.47
C PHE A 101 -7.78 -2.08 -15.40
N MET A 102 -7.77 -1.12 -14.47
CA MET A 102 -6.82 -1.10 -13.36
C MET A 102 -7.02 -2.29 -12.41
N GLU A 103 -8.26 -2.65 -12.09
CA GLU A 103 -8.56 -3.85 -11.31
C GLU A 103 -8.07 -5.12 -12.01
N TYR A 104 -8.25 -5.23 -13.31
CA TYR A 104 -7.74 -6.33 -14.11
C TYR A 104 -6.21 -6.44 -14.02
N LEU A 105 -5.49 -5.34 -14.21
CA LEU A 105 -4.04 -5.32 -14.12
C LEU A 105 -3.55 -5.73 -12.73
N ARG A 106 -4.15 -5.18 -11.67
CA ARG A 106 -3.81 -5.51 -10.29
C ARG A 106 -4.04 -6.98 -9.97
N LYS A 107 -5.22 -7.53 -10.31
CA LYS A 107 -5.56 -8.93 -10.05
C LYS A 107 -4.65 -9.91 -10.77
N ASN A 108 -4.24 -9.58 -12.00
CA ASN A 108 -3.45 -10.49 -12.82
C ASN A 108 -1.94 -10.36 -12.57
N PHE A 109 -1.45 -9.17 -12.26
CA PHE A 109 0.00 -8.93 -12.22
C PHE A 109 0.53 -8.54 -10.84
N VAL A 110 -0.27 -7.99 -9.94
CA VAL A 110 0.17 -7.53 -8.63
C VAL A 110 -0.23 -8.53 -7.53
N CYS A 111 -1.51 -8.59 -7.21
CA CYS A 111 -2.06 -9.47 -6.18
C CYS A 111 -3.48 -9.89 -6.56
N LYS A 112 -3.77 -11.19 -6.55
CA LYS A 112 -5.08 -11.73 -6.96
C LYS A 112 -6.23 -11.23 -6.07
N HIS A 113 -6.00 -11.11 -4.79
CA HIS A 113 -7.03 -10.77 -3.81
C HIS A 113 -6.98 -9.28 -3.52
N GLN A 114 -8.00 -8.58 -4.01
CA GLN A 114 -8.13 -7.12 -3.95
C GLN A 114 -9.35 -6.76 -3.11
N ILE A 115 -9.15 -6.07 -1.98
CA ILE A 115 -10.19 -5.64 -1.04
C ILE A 115 -10.52 -4.17 -1.32
N LYS A 116 -11.77 -3.85 -1.61
CA LYS A 116 -12.20 -2.45 -1.80
C LYS A 116 -12.26 -1.73 -0.44
N LYS A 117 -11.63 -0.56 -0.34
CA LYS A 117 -11.67 0.28 0.85
C LYS A 117 -13.12 0.65 1.22
N GLY A 118 -13.44 0.59 2.51
CA GLY A 118 -14.76 0.91 3.07
C GLY A 118 -15.19 -0.07 4.15
N LEU A 119 -16.40 0.07 4.69
CA LEU A 119 -16.91 -0.80 5.75
C LEU A 119 -16.94 -2.29 5.36
N ASN A 120 -17.32 -2.58 4.12
CA ASN A 120 -17.26 -3.95 3.60
C ASN A 120 -15.83 -4.46 3.49
N GLY A 121 -14.88 -3.59 3.14
CA GLY A 121 -13.46 -3.94 3.08
C GLY A 121 -12.87 -4.32 4.44
N VAL A 122 -13.35 -3.72 5.53
CA VAL A 122 -12.95 -4.14 6.89
C VAL A 122 -13.42 -5.58 7.17
N LYS A 123 -14.69 -5.90 6.86
CA LYS A 123 -15.23 -7.25 7.03
C LYS A 123 -14.47 -8.27 6.17
N GLU A 124 -14.22 -7.93 4.93
CA GLU A 124 -13.48 -8.75 3.97
C GLU A 124 -12.03 -8.98 4.42
N SER A 125 -11.38 -7.95 4.98
CA SER A 125 -10.03 -8.08 5.57
C SER A 125 -10.01 -9.07 6.74
N LEU A 126 -11.01 -9.02 7.62
CA LEU A 126 -11.15 -9.96 8.74
C LEU A 126 -11.34 -11.40 8.22
N GLU A 127 -12.12 -11.58 7.17
CA GLU A 127 -12.35 -12.89 6.56
C GLU A 127 -11.08 -13.47 5.92
N TYR A 128 -10.34 -12.65 5.17
CA TYR A 128 -9.05 -13.06 4.62
C TYR A 128 -8.06 -13.47 5.71
N MET A 129 -7.95 -12.69 6.79
CA MET A 129 -7.04 -13.01 7.89
C MET A 129 -7.45 -14.28 8.64
N LYS A 130 -8.75 -14.53 8.86
CA LYS A 130 -9.26 -15.80 9.40
C LYS A 130 -8.86 -17.01 8.56
N ASN A 131 -8.78 -16.82 7.23
CA ASN A 131 -8.36 -17.83 6.28
C ASN A 131 -6.83 -17.90 6.08
N GLY A 132 -6.06 -17.25 6.95
CA GLY A 132 -4.60 -17.30 6.95
C GLY A 132 -3.93 -16.42 5.88
N TYR A 133 -4.61 -15.40 5.35
CA TYR A 133 -4.02 -14.41 4.47
C TYR A 133 -3.48 -13.24 5.28
N SER A 134 -2.35 -12.74 4.87
CA SER A 134 -1.84 -11.43 5.29
C SER A 134 -2.59 -10.31 4.56
N VAL A 135 -2.66 -9.13 5.15
CA VAL A 135 -3.31 -7.96 4.55
C VAL A 135 -2.28 -6.86 4.37
N ALA A 136 -2.25 -6.24 3.17
CA ALA A 136 -1.41 -5.08 2.89
C ALA A 136 -2.26 -3.83 2.61
N LEU A 137 -1.84 -2.70 3.18
CA LEU A 137 -2.53 -1.42 2.98
C LEU A 137 -1.57 -0.22 3.05
N MET A 138 -1.93 0.84 2.32
CA MET A 138 -1.28 2.14 2.42
C MET A 138 -1.87 2.95 3.56
N VAL A 139 -1.01 3.55 4.41
CA VAL A 139 -1.43 4.25 5.63
C VAL A 139 -1.13 5.76 5.62
N ASP A 140 -0.52 6.27 4.58
CA ASP A 140 -0.06 7.65 4.44
C ASP A 140 -1.12 8.64 3.96
N GLN A 141 -2.32 8.18 3.65
CA GLN A 141 -3.42 9.03 3.23
C GLN A 141 -4.41 9.29 4.37
N ARG A 142 -4.89 10.54 4.43
CA ARG A 142 -5.98 10.91 5.31
C ARG A 142 -7.19 10.00 5.11
N VAL A 143 -7.81 9.59 6.20
CA VAL A 143 -9.12 8.91 6.21
C VAL A 143 -10.22 9.89 6.59
N SER A 144 -11.46 9.62 6.17
CA SER A 144 -12.63 10.43 6.56
C SER A 144 -12.99 10.27 8.03
N GLU A 145 -12.73 9.08 8.58
CA GLU A 145 -13.05 8.70 9.96
C GLU A 145 -11.83 8.10 10.64
N GLY A 146 -11.70 8.31 11.93
CA GLY A 146 -10.58 7.83 12.74
C GLY A 146 -10.12 8.89 13.75
N PRO A 147 -9.28 8.51 14.72
CA PRO A 147 -8.75 9.44 15.69
C PRO A 147 -7.89 10.50 15.01
N ARG A 148 -7.91 11.69 15.56
CA ARG A 148 -6.99 12.76 15.19
C ARG A 148 -5.71 12.60 15.98
N VAL A 149 -4.63 12.23 15.31
CA VAL A 149 -3.28 12.13 15.90
C VAL A 149 -2.42 13.29 15.45
N ASN A 150 -1.44 13.64 16.25
CA ASN A 150 -0.47 14.67 15.87
C ASN A 150 0.40 14.15 14.71
N PHE A 151 0.45 14.92 13.63
CA PHE A 151 1.26 14.67 12.46
C PHE A 151 1.95 15.98 12.08
N PHE A 152 3.24 16.06 12.34
CA PHE A 152 4.00 17.30 12.37
C PHE A 152 3.34 18.32 13.32
N ASN A 153 3.04 19.54 12.86
CA ASN A 153 2.43 20.60 13.67
C ASN A 153 0.90 20.67 13.50
N ASP A 154 0.25 19.61 13.05
CA ASP A 154 -1.19 19.57 12.80
C ASP A 154 -1.81 18.25 13.28
N ARG A 155 -3.14 18.18 13.33
CA ARG A 155 -3.87 16.98 13.69
C ARG A 155 -4.49 16.35 12.44
N ALA A 156 -4.13 15.11 12.15
CA ALA A 156 -4.62 14.37 11.00
C ALA A 156 -5.48 13.15 11.41
N HIS A 157 -6.57 12.94 10.69
CA HIS A 157 -7.33 11.70 10.82
C HIS A 157 -6.50 10.53 10.30
N THR A 158 -6.25 9.54 11.16
CA THR A 158 -5.37 8.40 10.89
C THR A 158 -6.15 7.10 10.95
N THR A 159 -5.84 6.19 10.03
CA THR A 159 -6.46 4.86 10.03
C THR A 159 -6.02 4.04 11.26
N THR A 160 -6.97 3.39 11.91
CA THR A 160 -6.71 2.45 13.00
C THR A 160 -6.76 0.99 12.53
N LEU A 161 -7.06 0.76 11.27
CA LEU A 161 -7.28 -0.59 10.74
C LEU A 161 -6.08 -1.53 10.95
N PRO A 162 -4.81 -1.13 10.72
CA PRO A 162 -3.66 -2.00 11.02
C PRO A 162 -3.63 -2.47 12.47
N ALA A 163 -3.81 -1.53 13.41
CA ALA A 163 -3.80 -1.84 14.83
C ALA A 163 -4.97 -2.75 15.24
N GLN A 164 -6.17 -2.52 14.70
CA GLN A 164 -7.34 -3.35 14.94
C GLN A 164 -7.15 -4.78 14.43
N LEU A 165 -6.60 -4.94 13.23
CA LEU A 165 -6.30 -6.26 12.66
C LEU A 165 -5.22 -6.98 13.49
N SER A 166 -4.13 -6.29 13.79
CA SER A 166 -3.02 -6.84 14.59
C SER A 166 -3.49 -7.29 15.99
N SER A 167 -4.23 -6.44 16.70
CA SER A 167 -4.76 -6.78 18.02
C SER A 167 -5.75 -7.96 17.98
N ARG A 168 -6.59 -8.04 16.93
CA ARG A 168 -7.60 -9.09 16.83
C ARG A 168 -7.02 -10.46 16.48
N PHE A 169 -5.94 -10.50 15.70
CA PHE A 169 -5.34 -11.75 15.20
C PHE A 169 -4.02 -12.08 15.90
N ASP A 170 -3.62 -11.29 16.88
CA ASP A 170 -2.33 -11.43 17.58
C ASP A 170 -1.17 -11.59 16.55
N CYS A 171 -1.06 -10.63 15.65
CA CYS A 171 -0.12 -10.69 14.54
C CYS A 171 0.72 -9.42 14.41
N ASP A 172 1.88 -9.57 13.78
CA ASP A 172 2.83 -8.47 13.59
C ASP A 172 2.29 -7.43 12.58
N ILE A 173 2.65 -6.15 12.79
CA ILE A 173 2.56 -5.09 11.79
C ILE A 173 3.97 -4.89 11.22
N VAL A 174 4.11 -5.03 9.92
CA VAL A 174 5.40 -4.96 9.23
C VAL A 174 5.40 -3.79 8.24
N PRO A 175 6.18 -2.74 8.48
CA PRO A 175 6.39 -1.68 7.49
C PRO A 175 7.31 -2.16 6.37
N ILE A 176 6.96 -1.77 5.13
CA ILE A 176 7.72 -2.09 3.90
C ILE A 176 7.90 -0.84 3.06
#